data_562c7598b26af3077d9dae52188b82de
#
_entry.id   562c7598b26af3077d9dae52188b82de
#
_cell.length_a   1.000
_cell.length_b   1.000
_cell.length_c   1.000
_cell.angle_alpha   90.00
_cell.angle_beta   90.00
_cell.angle_gamma   90.00
#
_symmetry.space_group_name_H-M   'P 1'
#
loop_
_entity.id
_entity.type
_entity.pdbx_description
1 polymer ?
#
loop_
_entity_poly.entity_id
_entity_poly.type
_entity_poly.pdbx_seq_one_letter_code
_entity_poly.pdbx_strand_id
1 'polypeptide(L)'
;MPRNIIADSSALVAFISRDDQHHDWIAAQSGNLPSRWRTCEAVLTEAFHLVGEKGAPKLKDLLRRGAVMLSFDLGDELEPVLTLMDKYADVPMSLADACLVRMSETLPDPVVLTTDADFKIYRRHSRQVVPCLLP
;
A
#
# COMPACT_ATOMS: atom_id res chain seq x y z
N MET A 1 -1.82 -14.01 -12.39
CA MET A 1 -1.06 -13.44 -11.26
C MET A 1 -0.82 -11.95 -11.43
N PRO A 2 -1.06 -11.11 -10.41
CA PRO A 2 -0.77 -9.68 -10.51
C PRO A 2 0.73 -9.44 -10.75
N ARG A 3 1.04 -8.45 -11.57
CA ARG A 3 2.43 -8.07 -11.87
C ARG A 3 2.92 -6.95 -10.95
N ASN A 4 2.01 -6.11 -10.46
CA ASN A 4 2.35 -4.95 -9.63
C ASN A 4 1.68 -5.05 -8.27
N ILE A 5 2.48 -5.36 -7.27
CA ILE A 5 2.05 -5.39 -5.89
C ILE A 5 2.22 -3.99 -5.31
N ILE A 6 1.14 -3.42 -4.83
CA ILE A 6 1.10 -2.09 -4.23
C ILE A 6 0.90 -2.28 -2.73
N ALA A 7 1.92 -1.95 -1.94
CA ALA A 7 1.90 -2.22 -0.51
C ALA A 7 1.37 -1.03 0.29
N ASP A 8 0.33 -1.27 1.09
CA ASP A 8 -0.15 -0.36 2.12
C ASP A 8 0.75 -0.43 3.35
N SER A 9 0.71 0.59 4.20
CA SER A 9 1.45 0.62 5.47
C SER A 9 1.13 -0.58 6.36
N SER A 10 -0.13 -0.99 6.43
CA SER A 10 -0.56 -2.15 7.20
C SER A 10 0.13 -3.44 6.76
N ALA A 11 0.33 -3.62 5.46
CA ALA A 11 1.05 -4.79 4.93
C ALA A 11 2.54 -4.74 5.29
N LEU A 12 3.17 -3.58 5.19
CA LEU A 12 4.57 -3.41 5.55
C LEU A 12 4.80 -3.65 7.03
N VAL A 13 3.93 -3.11 7.89
CA VAL A 13 3.99 -3.31 9.33
C VAL A 13 3.82 -4.78 9.67
N ALA A 14 2.83 -5.45 9.10
CA ALA A 14 2.58 -6.88 9.33
C ALA A 14 3.78 -7.73 8.90
N PHE A 15 4.42 -7.38 7.78
CA PHE A 15 5.58 -8.10 7.29
C PHE A 15 6.79 -7.96 8.22
N ILE A 16 6.99 -6.78 8.78
CA ILE A 16 8.16 -6.45 9.61
C ILE A 16 7.96 -6.89 11.07
N SER A 17 6.77 -6.69 11.62
CA SER A 17 6.48 -6.89 13.05
C SER A 17 5.90 -8.26 13.30
N ARG A 18 6.69 -9.14 13.94
CA ARG A 18 6.26 -10.50 14.27
C ARG A 18 5.05 -10.54 15.23
N ASP A 19 4.87 -9.49 15.99
CA ASP A 19 3.76 -9.36 16.95
C ASP A 19 2.46 -8.88 16.30
N ASP A 20 2.50 -8.47 15.01
CA ASP A 20 1.31 -8.05 14.30
C ASP A 20 0.38 -9.25 14.09
N GLN A 21 -0.93 -9.04 14.32
CA GLN A 21 -1.92 -10.12 14.20
C GLN A 21 -1.99 -10.73 12.80
N HIS A 22 -1.55 -10.00 11.77
CA HIS A 22 -1.56 -10.45 10.38
C HIS A 22 -0.19 -10.88 9.86
N HIS A 23 0.81 -10.98 10.75
CA HIS A 23 2.17 -11.32 10.34
C HIS A 23 2.24 -12.64 9.58
N ASP A 24 1.61 -13.69 10.10
CA ASP A 24 1.67 -15.01 9.46
C ASP A 24 0.97 -15.01 8.09
N TRP A 25 -0.14 -14.28 7.99
CA TRP A 25 -0.85 -14.14 6.72
C TRP A 25 0.01 -13.44 5.66
N ILE A 26 0.62 -12.30 6.01
CA ILE A 26 1.44 -11.55 5.06
C ILE A 26 2.71 -12.31 4.67
N ALA A 27 3.31 -13.04 5.62
CA ALA A 27 4.48 -13.87 5.35
C ALA A 27 4.13 -14.98 4.34
N ALA A 28 2.97 -15.60 4.48
CA ALA A 28 2.48 -16.59 3.52
C ALA A 28 2.22 -15.97 2.15
N GLN A 29 1.59 -14.80 2.10
CA GLN A 29 1.35 -14.09 0.84
C GLN A 29 2.66 -13.74 0.13
N SER A 30 3.66 -13.28 0.87
CA SER A 30 4.95 -12.86 0.30
C SER A 30 5.65 -14.00 -0.46
N GLY A 31 5.44 -15.25 -0.05
CA GLY A 31 5.99 -16.41 -0.74
C GLY A 31 5.35 -16.69 -2.10
N ASN A 32 4.15 -16.17 -2.35
CA ASN A 32 3.37 -16.41 -3.57
C ASN A 32 3.28 -15.20 -4.49
N LEU A 33 3.85 -14.06 -4.09
CA LEU A 33 3.76 -12.80 -4.84
C LEU A 33 5.12 -12.42 -5.43
N PRO A 34 5.12 -11.57 -6.47
CA PRO A 34 6.36 -10.98 -6.95
C PRO A 34 7.15 -10.33 -5.81
N SER A 35 8.48 -10.41 -5.88
CA SER A 35 9.38 -10.05 -4.79
C SER A 35 9.58 -8.55 -4.59
N ARG A 36 9.12 -7.72 -5.52
CA ARG A 36 9.22 -6.26 -5.41
C ARG A 36 7.86 -5.66 -5.21
N TRP A 37 7.70 -4.96 -4.09
CA TRP A 37 6.46 -4.28 -3.76
C TRP A 37 6.63 -2.78 -4.00
N ARG A 38 5.62 -2.17 -4.60
CA ARG A 38 5.62 -0.73 -4.91
C ARG A 38 4.84 0.01 -3.85
N THR A 39 5.29 1.22 -3.53
CA THR A 39 4.60 2.08 -2.57
C THR A 39 4.89 3.55 -2.85
N CYS A 40 4.48 4.44 -1.95
CA CYS A 40 4.68 5.87 -2.05
C CYS A 40 5.17 6.45 -0.71
N GLU A 41 5.64 7.70 -0.74
CA GLU A 41 6.18 8.35 0.46
C GLU A 41 5.15 8.49 1.58
N ALA A 42 3.88 8.77 1.25
CA ALA A 42 2.83 8.89 2.25
C ALA A 42 2.66 7.59 3.05
N VAL A 43 2.72 6.44 2.37
CA VAL A 43 2.69 5.12 3.02
C VAL A 43 3.92 4.91 3.88
N LEU A 44 5.11 5.28 3.39
CA LEU A 44 6.36 5.10 4.15
C LEU A 44 6.37 5.93 5.42
N THR A 45 5.86 7.17 5.38
CA THR A 45 5.76 8.02 6.57
C THR A 45 4.97 7.31 7.66
N GLU A 46 3.83 6.75 7.31
CA GLU A 46 2.99 6.01 8.24
C GLU A 46 3.66 4.72 8.71
N ALA A 47 4.25 3.97 7.78
CA ALA A 47 4.91 2.69 8.10
C ALA A 47 6.08 2.88 9.06
N PHE A 48 6.95 3.87 8.83
CA PHE A 48 8.05 4.18 9.74
C PHE A 48 7.56 4.56 11.13
N HIS A 49 6.50 5.34 11.21
CA HIS A 49 5.90 5.68 12.50
C HIS A 49 5.41 4.43 13.25
N LEU A 50 4.69 3.55 12.55
CA LEU A 50 4.08 2.37 13.16
C LEU A 50 5.08 1.28 13.54
N VAL A 51 6.13 1.05 12.74
CA VAL A 51 7.14 0.04 13.08
C VAL A 51 8.08 0.52 14.19
N GLY A 52 8.19 1.82 14.40
CA GLY A 52 9.00 2.42 15.46
C GLY A 52 10.50 2.18 15.28
N GLU A 53 11.26 2.46 16.33
CA GLU A 53 12.71 2.33 16.31
C GLU A 53 13.16 0.88 16.09
N LYS A 54 12.42 -0.07 16.63
CA LYS A 54 12.75 -1.50 16.53
C LYS A 54 12.59 -2.02 15.11
N GLY A 55 11.56 -1.59 14.40
CA GLY A 55 11.26 -2.06 13.04
C GLY A 55 11.92 -1.25 11.93
N ALA A 56 12.35 -0.03 12.22
CA ALA A 56 12.92 0.86 11.21
C ALA A 56 14.14 0.28 10.46
N PRO A 57 15.09 -0.43 11.12
CA PRO A 57 16.21 -1.02 10.38
C PRO A 57 15.77 -2.01 9.31
N LYS A 58 14.74 -2.82 9.57
CA LYS A 58 14.20 -3.76 8.57
C LYS A 58 13.57 -3.03 7.39
N LEU A 59 12.78 -2.00 7.65
CA LEU A 59 12.14 -1.23 6.58
C LEU A 59 13.18 -0.53 5.71
N LYS A 60 14.22 0.05 6.33
CA LYS A 60 15.34 0.65 5.59
C LYS A 60 16.04 -0.37 4.72
N ASP A 61 16.28 -1.57 5.23
CA ASP A 61 16.91 -2.65 4.47
C ASP A 61 16.09 -3.04 3.24
N LEU A 62 14.77 -3.20 3.40
CA LEU A 62 13.87 -3.51 2.29
C LEU A 62 13.93 -2.44 1.20
N LEU A 63 14.00 -1.17 1.59
CA LEU A 63 14.13 -0.05 0.65
C LEU A 63 15.47 -0.03 -0.06
N ARG A 64 16.57 -0.22 0.69
CA ARG A 64 17.93 -0.17 0.12
C ARG A 64 18.17 -1.28 -0.90
N ARG A 65 17.67 -2.47 -0.67
CA ARG A 65 17.82 -3.59 -1.62
C ARG A 65 16.72 -3.68 -2.67
N GLY A 66 15.80 -2.71 -2.69
CA GLY A 66 14.76 -2.64 -3.71
C GLY A 66 13.63 -3.65 -3.59
N ALA A 67 13.51 -4.34 -2.45
CA ALA A 67 12.36 -5.22 -2.18
C ALA A 67 11.07 -4.41 -2.01
N VAL A 68 11.19 -3.20 -1.46
CA VAL A 68 10.13 -2.19 -1.45
C VAL A 68 10.66 -0.97 -2.21
N MET A 69 9.89 -0.47 -3.17
CA MET A 69 10.36 0.59 -4.04
C MET A 69 9.33 1.71 -4.18
N LEU A 70 9.82 2.95 -4.20
CA LEU A 70 8.99 4.10 -4.50
C LEU A 70 8.75 4.16 -6.01
N SER A 71 7.49 4.25 -6.42
CA SER A 71 7.13 4.27 -7.84
C SER A 71 5.95 5.19 -8.12
N PHE A 72 5.76 6.22 -7.30
CA PHE A 72 4.65 7.15 -7.42
C PHE A 72 5.13 8.58 -7.20
N ASP A 73 4.82 9.45 -8.15
CA ASP A 73 5.11 10.88 -8.05
C ASP A 73 3.82 11.64 -7.74
N LEU A 74 3.65 11.99 -6.47
CA LEU A 74 2.46 12.70 -6.01
C LEU A 74 2.30 14.07 -6.72
N GLY A 75 3.41 14.75 -7.00
CA GLY A 75 3.35 16.04 -7.68
C GLY A 75 2.69 15.94 -9.06
N ASP A 76 3.03 14.89 -9.81
CA ASP A 76 2.46 14.65 -11.14
C ASP A 76 1.00 14.16 -11.06
N GLU A 77 0.62 13.52 -9.96
CA GLU A 77 -0.69 12.90 -9.78
C GLU A 77 -1.59 13.66 -8.80
N LEU A 78 -1.24 14.90 -8.50
CA LEU A 78 -1.88 15.66 -7.41
C LEU A 78 -3.39 15.78 -7.57
N GLU A 79 -3.85 16.22 -8.73
CA GLU A 79 -5.29 16.47 -8.94
C GLU A 79 -6.13 15.20 -8.87
N PRO A 80 -5.76 14.09 -9.53
CA PRO A 80 -6.47 12.83 -9.34
C PRO A 80 -6.50 12.35 -7.88
N VAL A 81 -5.41 12.53 -7.14
CA VAL A 81 -5.35 12.14 -5.72
C VAL A 81 -6.30 12.98 -4.87
N LEU A 82 -6.29 14.30 -5.05
CA LEU A 82 -7.17 15.19 -4.29
C LEU A 82 -8.64 14.94 -4.63
N THR A 83 -8.96 14.65 -5.89
CA THR A 83 -10.32 14.30 -6.32
C THR A 83 -10.81 13.03 -5.62
N LEU A 84 -9.97 12.02 -5.47
CA LEU A 84 -10.31 10.81 -4.72
C LEU A 84 -10.63 11.13 -3.26
N MET A 85 -9.81 11.98 -2.61
CA MET A 85 -10.03 12.38 -1.22
C MET A 85 -11.36 13.13 -1.05
N ASP A 86 -11.71 13.98 -2.02
CA ASP A 86 -13.00 14.68 -2.02
C ASP A 86 -14.16 13.69 -2.12
N LYS A 87 -14.05 12.72 -3.03
CA LYS A 87 -15.09 11.71 -3.25
C LYS A 87 -15.34 10.86 -2.00
N TYR A 88 -14.29 10.54 -1.25
CA TYR A 88 -14.36 9.67 -0.08
C TYR A 88 -14.17 10.43 1.25
N ALA A 89 -14.55 11.70 1.28
CA ALA A 89 -14.42 12.53 2.49
C ALA A 89 -15.15 11.94 3.70
N ASP A 90 -16.25 11.23 3.48
CA ASP A 90 -17.07 10.62 4.52
C ASP A 90 -16.47 9.34 5.10
N VAL A 91 -15.54 8.69 4.39
CA VAL A 91 -14.95 7.40 4.84
C VAL A 91 -14.05 7.55 6.06
N PRO A 92 -13.18 8.53 6.35
CA PRO A 92 -12.44 9.46 5.50
C PRO A 92 -11.21 8.80 4.88
N MET A 93 -11.00 9.04 3.60
CA MET A 93 -9.82 8.56 2.88
C MET A 93 -8.58 9.36 3.26
N SER A 94 -7.51 8.69 3.67
CA SER A 94 -6.22 9.35 3.93
C SER A 94 -5.50 9.67 2.62
N LEU A 95 -4.50 10.55 2.70
CA LEU A 95 -3.63 10.83 1.55
C LEU A 95 -2.94 9.55 1.06
N ALA A 96 -2.47 8.71 1.99
CA ALA A 96 -1.85 7.44 1.65
C ALA A 96 -2.81 6.52 0.89
N ASP A 97 -4.04 6.37 1.38
CA ASP A 97 -5.07 5.57 0.71
C ASP A 97 -5.35 6.08 -0.71
N ALA A 98 -5.50 7.39 -0.86
CA ALA A 98 -5.74 8.01 -2.16
C ALA A 98 -4.59 7.75 -3.14
N CYS A 99 -3.35 7.84 -2.67
CA CYS A 99 -2.17 7.53 -3.49
C CYS A 99 -2.20 6.06 -3.94
N LEU A 100 -2.54 5.13 -3.04
CA LEU A 100 -2.59 3.70 -3.38
C LEU A 100 -3.70 3.41 -4.40
N VAL A 101 -4.87 4.00 -4.25
CA VAL A 101 -5.95 3.87 -5.25
C VAL A 101 -5.49 4.41 -6.60
N ARG A 102 -4.86 5.60 -6.61
CA ARG A 102 -4.34 6.17 -7.85
C ARG A 102 -3.27 5.29 -8.50
N MET A 103 -2.37 4.71 -7.71
CA MET A 103 -1.39 3.74 -8.22
C MET A 103 -2.08 2.57 -8.90
N SER A 104 -3.18 2.08 -8.33
CA SER A 104 -3.95 0.99 -8.95
C SER A 104 -4.57 1.39 -10.29
N GLU A 105 -4.78 2.68 -10.52
CA GLU A 105 -5.34 3.20 -11.78
C GLU A 105 -4.28 3.33 -12.88
N THR A 106 -3.03 3.56 -12.49
CA THR A 106 -1.94 3.85 -13.46
C THR A 106 -1.04 2.64 -13.74
N LEU A 107 -1.03 1.64 -12.88
CA LEU A 107 -0.19 0.45 -13.05
C LEU A 107 -0.99 -0.70 -13.68
N PRO A 108 -0.39 -1.47 -14.61
CA PRO A 108 -1.05 -2.64 -15.18
C PRO A 108 -1.06 -3.81 -14.19
N ASP A 109 -2.12 -4.62 -14.23
CA ASP A 109 -2.31 -5.79 -13.39
C ASP A 109 -1.98 -5.52 -11.91
N PRO A 110 -2.62 -4.51 -11.28
CA PRO A 110 -2.30 -4.14 -9.92
C PRO A 110 -3.04 -4.99 -8.90
N VAL A 111 -2.45 -5.12 -7.72
CA VAL A 111 -3.18 -5.54 -6.52
C VAL A 111 -2.66 -4.75 -5.33
N VAL A 112 -3.56 -4.24 -4.52
CA VAL A 112 -3.21 -3.57 -3.26
C VAL A 112 -3.15 -4.63 -2.15
N LEU A 113 -1.99 -4.72 -1.52
CA LEU A 113 -1.75 -5.61 -0.40
C LEU A 113 -1.97 -4.82 0.89
N THR A 114 -3.01 -5.17 1.63
CA THR A 114 -3.46 -4.40 2.80
C THR A 114 -4.21 -5.27 3.78
N THR A 115 -4.32 -4.81 5.02
CA THR A 115 -5.21 -5.39 6.03
C THR A 115 -6.41 -4.47 6.31
N ASP A 116 -6.51 -3.35 5.59
CA ASP A 116 -7.57 -2.34 5.78
C ASP A 116 -8.76 -2.62 4.87
N ALA A 117 -9.90 -2.97 5.48
CA ALA A 117 -11.13 -3.27 4.76
C ALA A 117 -11.72 -2.08 4.01
N ASP A 118 -11.29 -0.85 4.29
CA ASP A 118 -11.76 0.35 3.57
C ASP A 118 -11.46 0.26 2.07
N PHE A 119 -10.43 -0.50 1.67
CA PHE A 119 -10.12 -0.73 0.26
C PHE A 119 -11.23 -1.49 -0.48
N LYS A 120 -12.13 -2.14 0.21
CA LYS A 120 -13.35 -2.72 -0.39
C LYS A 120 -14.38 -1.66 -0.77
N ILE A 121 -14.33 -0.50 -0.11
CA ILE A 121 -15.24 0.62 -0.35
C ILE A 121 -14.77 1.46 -1.52
N TYR A 122 -13.47 1.71 -1.60
CA TYR A 122 -12.88 2.55 -2.65
C TYR A 122 -13.08 1.95 -4.04
N ARG A 123 -13.14 2.80 -5.05
CA ARG A 123 -13.26 2.38 -6.45
C ARG A 123 -12.14 3.02 -7.28
N ARG A 124 -11.61 2.27 -8.22
CA ARG A 124 -10.68 2.77 -9.24
C ARG A 124 -11.46 3.10 -10.50
N HIS A 125 -10.97 4.05 -11.29
CA HIS A 125 -11.65 4.50 -12.52
C HIS A 125 -13.13 4.80 -12.26
N SER A 126 -13.43 5.43 -11.14
CA SER A 126 -14.74 5.85 -10.67
C SER A 126 -15.70 4.73 -10.24
N ARG A 127 -15.65 3.55 -10.85
CA ARG A 127 -16.67 2.50 -10.65
C ARG A 127 -16.13 1.10 -10.36
N GLN A 128 -14.89 0.83 -10.72
CA GLN A 128 -14.33 -0.52 -10.61
C GLN A 128 -13.83 -0.80 -9.20
N VAL A 129 -14.00 -2.02 -8.75
CA VAL A 129 -13.41 -2.48 -7.49
C VAL A 129 -11.89 -2.34 -7.56
N VAL A 130 -11.28 -1.85 -6.50
CA VAL A 130 -9.82 -1.84 -6.38
C VAL A 130 -9.37 -3.28 -6.12
N PRO A 131 -8.55 -3.87 -7.01
CA PRO A 131 -8.02 -5.21 -6.75
C PRO A 131 -7.19 -5.18 -5.47
N CYS A 132 -7.54 -6.01 -4.49
CA CYS A 132 -6.80 -6.05 -3.23
C CYS A 132 -6.73 -7.47 -2.66
N LEU A 133 -5.64 -7.73 -1.92
CA LEU A 133 -5.48 -8.91 -1.10
C LEU A 133 -5.63 -8.51 0.35
N LEU A 134 -6.57 -9.12 1.02
CA LEU A 134 -6.92 -8.91 2.42
C LEU A 134 -6.91 -10.26 3.13
N PRO A 135 -6.58 -10.28 4.43
CA PRO A 135 -6.68 -11.50 5.21
C PRO A 135 -8.11 -11.96 5.44
#